data_c92524565abd6a4415af8747a8aa1dbe
#
_entry.id   c92524565abd6a4415af8747a8aa1dbe
#
_cell.length_a   1.000
_cell.length_b   1.000
_cell.length_c   1.000
_cell.angle_alpha   90.00
_cell.angle_beta   90.00
_cell.angle_gamma   90.00
#
_symmetry.space_group_name_H-M   'P 1'
#
loop_
_entity.id
_entity.type
_entity.pdbx_description
1 polymer ?
#
loop_
_entity_poly.entity_id
_entity_poly.type
_entity_poly.pdbx_seq_one_letter_code
_entity_poly.pdbx_strand_id
1 'polypeptide(L)'
;MNKSLYNLSEQLGHALLKNKATVTTAESCTGGGVASAITDVPGSSKWFHRGFITYANQAKHEMLHVSADLLNAEGAVCEAVVRAMVEGAAQEAGADYAVAISGVAGPGGGSSNKPVGTVWFAWLSPQGISCQV
;
A
#
# COMPACT_ATOMS: atom_id res chain seq x y z
N MET A 1 9.06 16.77 6.54
CA MET A 1 8.52 15.49 7.04
C MET A 1 8.68 15.40 8.55
N ASN A 2 7.76 14.70 9.19
CA ASN A 2 7.82 14.40 10.62
C ASN A 2 9.08 13.60 10.95
N LYS A 3 9.79 13.99 12.03
CA LYS A 3 11.04 13.37 12.42
C LYS A 3 10.89 11.88 12.75
N SER A 4 9.81 11.49 13.42
CA SER A 4 9.51 10.09 13.73
C SER A 4 9.28 9.28 12.46
N LEU A 5 8.53 9.82 11.51
CA LEU A 5 8.27 9.18 10.23
C LEU A 5 9.57 9.02 9.44
N TYR A 6 10.42 10.03 9.43
CA TYR A 6 11.72 9.97 8.75
C TYR A 6 12.59 8.87 9.36
N ASN A 7 12.63 8.79 10.70
CA ASN A 7 13.41 7.76 11.39
C ASN A 7 12.92 6.35 11.04
N LEU A 8 11.61 6.16 10.96
CA LEU A 8 11.02 4.87 10.55
C LEU A 8 11.38 4.55 9.10
N SER A 9 11.31 5.53 8.22
CA SER A 9 11.67 5.36 6.80
C SER A 9 13.15 4.98 6.65
N GLU A 10 14.01 5.58 7.45
CA GLU A 10 15.44 5.29 7.46
C GLU A 10 15.71 3.87 7.96
N GLN A 11 15.05 3.46 9.05
CA GLN A 11 15.16 2.10 9.58
C GLN A 11 14.69 1.06 8.55
N LEU A 12 13.57 1.34 7.88
CA LEU A 12 13.06 0.46 6.82
C LEU A 12 14.10 0.32 5.70
N GLY A 13 14.65 1.43 5.25
CA GLY A 13 15.66 1.44 4.19
C GLY A 13 16.90 0.64 4.56
N HIS A 14 17.40 0.81 5.77
CA HIS A 14 18.58 0.06 6.26
C HIS A 14 18.29 -1.45 6.30
N ALA A 15 17.11 -1.83 6.77
CA ALA A 15 16.73 -3.25 6.84
C ALA A 15 16.61 -3.87 5.45
N LEU A 16 16.00 -3.15 4.51
CA LEU A 16 15.86 -3.63 3.13
C LEU A 16 17.22 -3.76 2.45
N LEU A 17 18.07 -2.75 2.61
CA LEU A 17 19.40 -2.77 2.02
C LEU A 17 20.24 -3.93 2.55
N LYS A 18 20.20 -4.16 3.86
CA LYS A 18 20.91 -5.25 4.52
C LYS A 18 20.48 -6.62 3.94
N ASN A 19 19.21 -6.78 3.63
CA ASN A 19 18.67 -8.03 3.11
C ASN A 19 18.65 -8.08 1.58
N LYS A 20 19.18 -7.08 0.91
CA LYS A 20 19.16 -6.94 -0.55
C LYS A 20 17.76 -7.09 -1.11
N ALA A 21 16.78 -6.48 -0.41
CA ALA A 21 15.37 -6.60 -0.72
C ALA A 21 14.80 -5.27 -1.20
N THR A 22 13.68 -5.35 -1.91
CA THR A 22 12.96 -4.18 -2.39
C THR A 22 11.54 -4.16 -1.85
N VAL A 23 10.95 -2.96 -1.79
CA VAL A 23 9.59 -2.73 -1.33
C VAL A 23 8.82 -1.94 -2.38
N THR A 24 7.52 -2.22 -2.49
CA THR A 24 6.60 -1.40 -3.28
C THR A 24 5.40 -1.00 -2.43
N THR A 25 4.64 -0.03 -2.93
CA THR A 25 3.43 0.47 -2.27
C THR A 25 2.26 0.43 -3.24
N ALA A 26 1.07 0.15 -2.70
CA ALA A 26 -0.19 0.23 -3.42
C ALA A 26 -1.11 1.12 -2.59
N GLU A 27 -1.23 2.37 -2.97
CA GLU A 27 -1.89 3.39 -2.18
C GLU A 27 -3.22 3.83 -2.77
N SER A 28 -4.23 3.96 -1.93
CA SER A 28 -5.49 4.57 -2.29
C SER A 28 -5.68 5.86 -1.48
N CYS A 29 -6.24 5.81 -0.29
CA CYS A 29 -6.53 7.01 0.49
C CYS A 29 -5.31 7.84 0.89
N THR A 30 -4.13 7.25 0.93
CA THR A 30 -2.88 7.95 1.28
C THR A 30 -2.29 8.74 0.12
N GLY A 31 -2.74 8.50 -1.10
CA GLY A 31 -2.45 9.33 -2.27
C GLY A 31 -0.98 9.48 -2.65
N GLY A 32 -0.12 8.54 -2.26
CA GLY A 32 1.32 8.59 -2.52
C GLY A 32 2.15 8.96 -1.31
N GLY A 33 1.52 9.24 -0.16
CA GLY A 33 2.22 9.67 1.05
C GLY A 33 3.20 8.63 1.58
N VAL A 34 2.87 7.34 1.46
CA VAL A 34 3.77 6.27 1.93
C VAL A 34 5.01 6.20 1.05
N ALA A 35 4.84 6.21 -0.26
CA ALA A 35 5.96 6.23 -1.20
C ALA A 35 6.84 7.47 -0.99
N SER A 36 6.21 8.63 -0.79
CA SER A 36 6.93 9.87 -0.49
C SER A 36 7.79 9.74 0.76
N ALA A 37 7.25 9.18 1.84
CA ALA A 37 7.99 8.97 3.07
C ALA A 37 9.19 8.03 2.87
N ILE A 38 9.02 6.94 2.13
CA ILE A 38 10.09 5.99 1.85
C ILE A 38 11.21 6.68 1.04
N THR A 39 10.85 7.47 0.05
CA THR A 39 11.81 8.09 -0.86
C THR A 39 12.48 9.35 -0.32
N ASP A 40 12.04 9.85 0.84
CA ASP A 40 12.73 10.98 1.49
C ASP A 40 14.13 10.61 2.00
N VAL A 41 14.39 9.32 2.18
CA VAL A 41 15.68 8.85 2.68
C VAL A 41 16.68 8.77 1.52
N PRO A 42 17.87 9.40 1.66
CA PRO A 42 18.90 9.31 0.63
C PRO A 42 19.28 7.85 0.34
N GLY A 43 19.42 7.53 -0.94
CA GLY A 43 19.77 6.18 -1.38
C GLY A 43 18.57 5.25 -1.55
N SER A 44 17.35 5.74 -1.36
CA SER A 44 16.13 4.92 -1.42
C SER A 44 15.89 4.23 -2.76
N SER A 45 16.51 4.71 -3.85
CA SER A 45 16.40 4.05 -5.15
C SER A 45 16.95 2.61 -5.14
N LYS A 46 17.75 2.26 -4.14
CA LYS A 46 18.29 0.90 -3.98
C LYS A 46 17.24 -0.09 -3.48
N TRP A 47 16.21 0.39 -2.77
CA TRP A 47 15.17 -0.48 -2.20
C TRP A 47 13.76 -0.14 -2.62
N PHE A 48 13.55 0.98 -3.30
CA PHE A 48 12.24 1.39 -3.79
C PHE A 48 12.35 1.78 -5.26
N HIS A 49 11.77 0.97 -6.15
CA HIS A 49 11.87 1.20 -7.59
C HIS A 49 10.56 1.73 -8.19
N ARG A 50 9.42 1.36 -7.61
CA ARG A 50 8.12 1.62 -8.18
C ARG A 50 7.07 1.60 -7.08
N GLY A 51 6.10 2.49 -7.17
CA GLY A 51 4.93 2.49 -6.31
C GLY A 51 3.69 2.76 -7.16
N PHE A 52 2.52 2.45 -6.62
CA PHE A 52 1.26 2.58 -7.33
C PHE A 52 0.31 3.43 -6.53
N ILE A 53 -0.22 4.48 -7.15
CA ILE A 53 -1.29 5.28 -6.59
C ILE A 53 -2.55 4.90 -7.36
N THR A 54 -3.42 4.11 -6.73
CA THR A 54 -4.62 3.55 -7.35
C THR A 54 -5.85 4.06 -6.60
N TYR A 55 -6.10 5.34 -6.73
CA TYR A 55 -7.11 6.03 -5.95
C TYR A 55 -8.52 5.56 -6.33
N ALA A 56 -8.81 5.49 -7.64
CA ALA A 56 -10.09 5.01 -8.16
C ALA A 56 -10.12 3.47 -8.24
N ASN A 57 -11.32 2.90 -8.18
CA ASN A 57 -11.49 1.46 -8.34
C ASN A 57 -10.99 0.97 -9.70
N GLN A 58 -11.22 1.75 -10.75
CA GLN A 58 -10.71 1.42 -12.08
C GLN A 58 -9.19 1.29 -12.10
N ALA A 59 -8.49 2.18 -11.39
CA ALA A 59 -7.03 2.11 -11.29
C ALA A 59 -6.58 0.86 -10.53
N LYS A 60 -7.29 0.47 -9.48
CA LYS A 60 -7.00 -0.77 -8.76
C LYS A 60 -7.09 -1.98 -9.67
N HIS A 61 -8.11 -2.00 -10.53
CA HIS A 61 -8.31 -3.07 -11.50
C HIS A 61 -7.24 -3.05 -12.60
N GLU A 62 -7.04 -1.90 -13.22
CA GLU A 62 -6.13 -1.77 -14.37
C GLU A 62 -4.66 -1.95 -13.99
N MET A 63 -4.23 -1.36 -12.87
CA MET A 63 -2.83 -1.33 -12.49
C MET A 63 -2.40 -2.50 -11.63
N LEU A 64 -3.30 -3.00 -10.77
CA LEU A 64 -2.99 -4.04 -9.78
C LEU A 64 -3.75 -5.34 -10.00
N HIS A 65 -4.58 -5.40 -11.03
CA HIS A 65 -5.37 -6.60 -11.38
C HIS A 65 -6.37 -7.02 -10.30
N VAL A 66 -6.84 -6.06 -9.50
CA VAL A 66 -7.92 -6.33 -8.55
C VAL A 66 -9.20 -6.62 -9.32
N SER A 67 -9.89 -7.70 -8.96
CA SER A 67 -11.11 -8.11 -9.66
C SER A 67 -12.17 -7.00 -9.62
N ALA A 68 -12.72 -6.66 -10.78
CA ALA A 68 -13.82 -5.69 -10.88
C ALA A 68 -15.05 -6.19 -10.13
N ASP A 69 -15.34 -7.49 -10.19
CA ASP A 69 -16.45 -8.09 -9.46
C ASP A 69 -16.27 -7.96 -7.95
N LEU A 70 -15.07 -8.16 -7.45
CA LEU A 70 -14.75 -7.98 -6.03
C LEU A 70 -14.96 -6.52 -5.61
N LEU A 71 -14.48 -5.58 -6.40
CA LEU A 71 -14.66 -4.15 -6.12
C LEU A 71 -16.13 -3.74 -6.12
N ASN A 72 -16.91 -4.28 -7.04
CA ASN A 72 -18.35 -4.00 -7.12
C ASN A 72 -19.12 -4.62 -5.95
N ALA A 73 -18.74 -5.83 -5.53
CA ALA A 73 -19.43 -6.55 -4.46
C ALA A 73 -19.09 -6.03 -3.07
N GLU A 74 -17.81 -5.75 -2.81
CA GLU A 74 -17.30 -5.47 -1.46
C GLU A 74 -16.90 -4.01 -1.25
N GLY A 75 -16.73 -3.24 -2.33
CA GLY A 75 -16.14 -1.91 -2.25
C GLY A 75 -14.63 -1.99 -2.02
N ALA A 76 -13.98 -0.83 -2.01
CA ALA A 76 -12.51 -0.78 -1.95
C ALA A 76 -11.94 -0.97 -0.54
N VAL A 77 -12.75 -0.75 0.51
CA VAL A 77 -12.25 -0.72 1.90
C VAL A 77 -12.63 -2.02 2.60
N CYS A 78 -11.84 -3.06 2.35
CA CYS A 78 -12.03 -4.38 2.96
C CYS A 78 -10.73 -5.19 2.84
N GLU A 79 -10.66 -6.27 3.61
CA GLU A 79 -9.49 -7.15 3.62
C GLU A 79 -9.21 -7.74 2.25
N ALA A 80 -10.23 -8.24 1.56
CA ALA A 80 -10.05 -8.92 0.27
C ALA A 80 -9.43 -7.99 -0.78
N VAL A 81 -9.82 -6.72 -0.79
CA VAL A 81 -9.28 -5.75 -1.75
C VAL A 81 -7.84 -5.37 -1.44
N VAL A 82 -7.51 -5.06 -0.17
CA VAL A 82 -6.11 -4.73 0.15
C VAL A 82 -5.18 -5.92 -0.05
N ARG A 83 -5.67 -7.14 0.19
CA ARG A 83 -4.90 -8.35 -0.09
C ARG A 83 -4.62 -8.48 -1.59
N ALA A 84 -5.63 -8.27 -2.42
CA ALA A 84 -5.47 -8.30 -3.88
C ALA A 84 -4.54 -7.17 -4.37
N MET A 85 -4.66 -5.98 -3.77
CA MET A 85 -3.80 -4.84 -4.12
C MET A 85 -2.34 -5.14 -3.84
N VAL A 86 -2.03 -5.69 -2.67
CA VAL A 86 -0.63 -5.94 -2.29
C VAL A 86 -0.01 -7.05 -3.14
N GLU A 87 -0.78 -8.07 -3.49
CA GLU A 87 -0.33 -9.12 -4.41
C GLU A 87 -0.01 -8.54 -5.79
N GLY A 88 -0.94 -7.77 -6.35
CA GLY A 88 -0.76 -7.15 -7.65
C GLY A 88 0.45 -6.22 -7.70
N ALA A 89 0.62 -5.40 -6.66
CA ALA A 89 1.74 -4.47 -6.59
C ALA A 89 3.08 -5.20 -6.52
N ALA A 90 3.20 -6.21 -5.66
CA ALA A 90 4.43 -6.98 -5.53
C ALA A 90 4.80 -7.65 -6.84
N GLN A 91 3.82 -8.21 -7.54
CA GLN A 91 4.02 -8.88 -8.82
C GLN A 91 4.45 -7.89 -9.89
N GLU A 92 3.75 -6.76 -10.02
CA GLU A 92 4.06 -5.74 -11.04
C GLU A 92 5.42 -5.10 -10.81
N ALA A 93 5.78 -4.84 -9.55
CA ALA A 93 7.06 -4.22 -9.22
C ALA A 93 8.21 -5.22 -9.13
N GLY A 94 7.92 -6.51 -9.05
CA GLY A 94 8.94 -7.52 -8.78
C GLY A 94 9.58 -7.31 -7.41
N ALA A 95 8.78 -6.87 -6.42
CA ALA A 95 9.29 -6.52 -5.10
C ALA A 95 9.13 -7.68 -4.11
N ASP A 96 10.06 -7.74 -3.15
CA ASP A 96 10.06 -8.76 -2.10
C ASP A 96 9.05 -8.44 -1.00
N TYR A 97 8.81 -7.14 -0.78
CA TYR A 97 7.90 -6.62 0.23
C TYR A 97 6.95 -5.62 -0.41
N ALA A 98 5.73 -5.57 0.11
CA ALA A 98 4.74 -4.62 -0.38
C ALA A 98 3.80 -4.22 0.76
N VAL A 99 3.27 -3.01 0.68
CA VAL A 99 2.21 -2.53 1.57
C VAL A 99 1.08 -1.96 0.72
N ALA A 100 -0.16 -2.29 1.07
CA ALA A 100 -1.34 -1.72 0.44
C ALA A 100 -2.19 -1.02 1.49
N ILE A 101 -2.77 0.13 1.14
CA ILE A 101 -3.61 0.93 2.02
C ILE A 101 -4.86 1.36 1.26
N SER A 102 -6.03 1.09 1.83
CA SER A 102 -7.30 1.55 1.31
C SER A 102 -8.22 1.93 2.46
N GLY A 103 -8.81 3.11 2.40
CA GLY A 103 -9.58 3.61 3.52
C GLY A 103 -10.61 4.67 3.14
N VAL A 104 -11.44 5.02 4.11
CA VAL A 104 -12.44 6.08 4.01
C VAL A 104 -11.84 7.34 4.60
N ALA A 105 -11.30 8.22 3.74
CA ALA A 105 -10.58 9.41 4.16
C ALA A 105 -11.48 10.49 4.77
N GLY A 106 -12.72 10.60 4.30
CA GLY A 106 -13.62 11.66 4.73
C GLY A 106 -13.24 13.03 4.15
N PRO A 107 -13.93 14.11 4.56
CA PRO A 107 -14.97 14.14 5.60
C PRO A 107 -16.28 13.49 5.18
N GLY A 108 -16.53 13.33 3.89
CA GLY A 108 -17.73 12.66 3.38
C GLY A 108 -17.53 11.16 3.19
N GLY A 109 -18.61 10.46 2.90
CA GLY A 109 -18.60 9.03 2.68
C GLY A 109 -18.68 8.22 3.96
N GLY A 110 -18.39 6.94 3.84
CA GLY A 110 -18.48 6.03 4.96
C GLY A 110 -19.88 5.47 5.14
N SER A 111 -19.99 4.46 5.98
CA SER A 111 -21.23 3.78 6.33
C SER A 111 -21.15 3.33 7.78
N SER A 112 -22.23 2.72 8.29
CA SER A 112 -22.25 2.24 9.68
C SER A 112 -21.19 1.20 9.98
N ASN A 113 -20.87 0.33 9.03
CA ASN A 113 -19.84 -0.70 9.18
C ASN A 113 -18.48 -0.29 8.60
N LYS A 114 -18.42 0.80 7.84
CA LYS A 114 -17.17 1.38 7.33
C LYS A 114 -17.20 2.90 7.53
N PRO A 115 -17.14 3.37 8.78
CA PRO A 115 -17.18 4.82 9.04
C PRO A 115 -15.93 5.52 8.53
N VAL A 116 -16.03 6.83 8.39
CA VAL A 116 -14.87 7.68 8.06
C VAL A 116 -13.72 7.37 9.04
N GLY A 117 -12.53 7.20 8.50
CA GLY A 117 -11.37 6.81 9.29
C GLY A 117 -11.11 5.31 9.30
N THR A 118 -12.00 4.49 8.71
CA THR A 118 -11.72 3.07 8.53
C THR A 118 -10.63 2.91 7.48
N VAL A 119 -9.52 2.28 7.85
CA VAL A 119 -8.38 2.06 6.95
C VAL A 119 -7.93 0.62 7.06
N TRP A 120 -7.89 -0.06 5.92
CA TRP A 120 -7.34 -1.40 5.82
C TRP A 120 -5.92 -1.36 5.28
N PHE A 121 -5.07 -2.21 5.86
CA PHE A 121 -3.69 -2.40 5.45
C PHE A 121 -3.47 -3.86 5.08
N ALA A 122 -2.61 -4.09 4.10
CA ALA A 122 -2.07 -5.42 3.82
C ALA A 122 -0.55 -5.29 3.71
N TRP A 123 0.15 -6.26 4.27
CA TRP A 123 1.61 -6.37 4.15
C TRP A 123 1.95 -7.70 3.50
N LEU A 124 2.81 -7.65 2.48
CA LEU A 124 3.32 -8.84 1.81
C LEU A 124 4.81 -8.96 2.09
N SER A 125 5.22 -10.17 2.45
CA SER A 125 6.62 -10.52 2.63
C SER A 125 6.88 -11.87 1.97
N PRO A 126 8.14 -12.33 1.90
CA PRO A 126 8.41 -13.69 1.39
C PRO A 126 7.68 -14.80 2.15
N GLN A 127 7.23 -14.54 3.39
CA GLN A 127 6.51 -15.52 4.21
C GLN A 127 5.00 -15.50 4.00
N GLY A 128 4.47 -14.51 3.31
CA GLY A 128 3.02 -14.43 3.06
C GLY A 128 2.44 -13.05 3.26
N ILE A 129 1.11 -12.99 3.40
CA ILE A 129 0.36 -11.75 3.50
C ILE A 129 -0.35 -11.69 4.85
N SER A 130 -0.28 -10.52 5.50
CA SER A 130 -1.09 -10.23 6.68
C SER A 130 -1.88 -8.94 6.45
N CYS A 131 -3.06 -8.85 7.07
CA CYS A 131 -3.95 -7.70 6.93
C CYS A 131 -4.38 -7.19 8.29
N GLN A 132 -4.72 -5.89 8.35
CA GLN A 132 -5.13 -5.24 9.58
C GLN A 132 -6.05 -4.06 9.25
N VAL A 133 -7.04 -3.83 10.09
CA VAL A 133 -7.92 -2.66 10.01
C VAL A 133 -7.64 -1.70 11.16
#